data_9e4c4e6df59b8340a02be1d1e626815c
#
_entry.id   9e4c4e6df59b8340a02be1d1e626815c
#
_cell.length_a   1.000
_cell.length_b   1.000
_cell.length_c   1.000
_cell.angle_alpha   90.00
_cell.angle_beta   90.00
_cell.angle_gamma   90.00
#
_symmetry.space_group_name_H-M   'P 1'
#
loop_
_entity.id
_entity.type
_entity.pdbx_description
1 polymer ?
#
loop_
_entity_poly.entity_id
_entity_poly.type
_entity_poly.pdbx_seq_one_letter_code
_entity_poly.pdbx_strand_id
1 'polypeptide(L)'
;MTDFRETAVDSPDAQTLLTEYFTGREKSFPSAQGTYQVNLPDPAVFRGDRGLFLVVADGDELLGCGGIRRIDDGPLGARWEIKHLYVREAARGRRLGRGILEELERRAAEHGAAELVLDTNDSLEAAGGLYRSSGYVTVEPYNDNPNATTWYAKPVAPVA
;
A
#
# COMPACT_ATOMS: atom_id res chain seq x y z
N MET A 1 -2.88 17.58 -14.04
CA MET A 1 -2.10 16.37 -14.33
C MET A 1 -1.78 15.64 -13.04
N THR A 2 -2.01 14.35 -13.00
CA THR A 2 -1.75 13.54 -11.83
C THR A 2 -0.27 13.22 -11.69
N ASP A 3 0.31 13.57 -10.54
CA ASP A 3 1.71 13.28 -10.22
C ASP A 3 1.81 12.25 -9.11
N PHE A 4 2.80 11.35 -9.21
CA PHE A 4 3.17 10.41 -8.16
C PHE A 4 4.46 10.94 -7.53
N ARG A 5 4.33 11.57 -6.36
CA ARG A 5 5.45 12.27 -5.70
C ARG A 5 6.04 11.41 -4.58
N GLU A 6 7.30 11.05 -4.72
CA GLU A 6 8.00 10.40 -3.61
C GLU A 6 8.15 11.42 -2.49
N THR A 7 7.63 11.10 -1.31
CA THR A 7 7.43 12.06 -0.25
C THR A 7 7.74 11.40 1.10
N ALA A 8 8.35 12.13 2.02
CA ALA A 8 8.56 11.61 3.37
C ALA A 8 7.22 11.35 4.06
N VAL A 9 7.10 10.22 4.78
CA VAL A 9 5.84 9.87 5.45
C VAL A 9 5.45 10.85 6.56
N ASP A 10 6.42 11.59 7.10
CA ASP A 10 6.18 12.61 8.11
C ASP A 10 5.96 14.01 7.54
N SER A 11 5.89 14.14 6.21
CA SER A 11 5.55 15.42 5.57
C SER A 11 4.08 15.78 5.81
N PRO A 12 3.72 17.08 5.75
CA PRO A 12 2.32 17.51 5.95
C PRO A 12 1.33 16.81 5.01
N ASP A 13 1.64 16.70 3.73
CA ASP A 13 0.75 16.05 2.76
C ASP A 13 0.55 14.56 3.06
N ALA A 14 1.63 13.86 3.36
CA ALA A 14 1.55 12.44 3.73
C ALA A 14 0.75 12.26 5.01
N GLN A 15 0.97 13.12 6.02
CA GLN A 15 0.25 13.04 7.28
C GLN A 15 -1.25 13.30 7.11
N THR A 16 -1.62 14.23 6.24
CA THR A 16 -3.02 14.49 5.92
C THR A 16 -3.71 13.23 5.39
N LEU A 17 -3.09 12.60 4.40
CA LEU A 17 -3.66 11.41 3.76
C LEU A 17 -3.65 10.19 4.69
N LEU A 18 -2.58 9.99 5.45
CA LEU A 18 -2.49 8.89 6.41
C LEU A 18 -3.50 9.02 7.54
N THR A 19 -3.74 10.23 8.04
CA THR A 19 -4.76 10.48 9.05
C THR A 19 -6.14 10.11 8.52
N GLU A 20 -6.46 10.50 7.30
CA GLU A 20 -7.73 10.13 6.65
C GLU A 20 -7.85 8.62 6.49
N TYR A 21 -6.77 7.97 6.04
CA TYR A 21 -6.72 6.52 5.86
C TYR A 21 -7.01 5.79 7.18
N PHE A 22 -6.27 6.12 8.24
CA PHE A 22 -6.45 5.46 9.53
C PHE A 22 -7.82 5.72 10.14
N THR A 23 -8.31 6.96 10.04
CA THR A 23 -9.66 7.30 10.52
C THR A 23 -10.73 6.47 9.81
N GLY A 24 -10.62 6.33 8.50
CA GLY A 24 -11.54 5.51 7.72
C GLY A 24 -11.45 4.04 8.10
N ARG A 25 -10.25 3.51 8.34
CA ARG A 25 -10.06 2.13 8.76
C ARG A 25 -10.67 1.87 10.13
N GLU A 26 -10.49 2.78 11.09
CA GLU A 26 -11.08 2.66 12.42
C GLU A 26 -12.61 2.62 12.35
N LYS A 27 -13.20 3.47 11.52
CA LYS A 27 -14.66 3.54 11.37
C LYS A 27 -15.26 2.31 10.69
N SER A 28 -14.58 1.75 9.71
CA SER A 28 -15.09 0.65 8.89
C SER A 28 -14.67 -0.73 9.38
N PHE A 29 -13.82 -0.80 10.40
CA PHE A 29 -13.30 -2.08 10.88
C PHE A 29 -14.43 -2.91 11.50
N PRO A 30 -14.59 -4.21 11.09
CA PRO A 30 -15.66 -5.04 11.60
C PRO A 30 -15.55 -5.24 13.12
N SER A 31 -16.59 -4.88 13.86
CA SER A 31 -16.61 -5.00 15.32
C SER A 31 -16.42 -6.44 15.82
N ALA A 32 -16.85 -7.42 15.02
CA ALA A 32 -16.66 -8.83 15.33
C ALA A 32 -15.20 -9.26 15.34
N GLN A 33 -14.32 -8.49 14.71
CA GLN A 33 -12.87 -8.76 14.65
C GLN A 33 -12.09 -7.97 15.72
N GLY A 34 -12.78 -7.23 16.57
CA GLY A 34 -12.16 -6.41 17.62
C GLY A 34 -12.02 -4.95 17.21
N THR A 35 -10.93 -4.33 17.65
CA THR A 35 -10.64 -2.92 17.38
C THR A 35 -9.47 -2.80 16.42
N TYR A 36 -9.60 -1.90 15.43
CA TYR A 36 -8.51 -1.60 14.50
C TYR A 36 -7.31 -1.03 15.26
N GLN A 37 -6.14 -1.62 15.03
CA GLN A 37 -4.90 -1.17 15.66
C GLN A 37 -4.14 -0.28 14.66
N VAL A 38 -3.99 1.02 15.02
CA VAL A 38 -3.25 1.96 14.20
C VAL A 38 -1.75 1.73 14.36
N ASN A 39 -1.08 1.46 13.24
CA ASN A 39 0.37 1.31 13.18
C ASN A 39 0.94 2.41 12.30
N LEU A 40 1.45 3.47 12.90
CA LEU A 40 2.02 4.59 12.17
C LEU A 40 3.30 4.16 11.44
N PRO A 41 3.48 4.57 10.18
CA PRO A 41 4.69 4.23 9.44
C PRO A 41 5.92 4.93 10.01
N ASP A 42 7.01 4.17 10.14
CA ASP A 42 8.30 4.69 10.56
C ASP A 42 8.96 5.43 9.39
N PRO A 43 9.26 6.74 9.50
CA PRO A 43 9.90 7.49 8.42
C PRO A 43 11.23 6.89 7.95
N ALA A 44 11.98 6.24 8.83
CA ALA A 44 13.25 5.63 8.48
C ALA A 44 13.08 4.40 7.56
N VAL A 45 11.91 3.75 7.59
CA VAL A 45 11.62 2.56 6.78
C VAL A 45 11.15 2.92 5.38
N PHE A 46 10.44 4.04 5.25
CA PHE A 46 9.83 4.44 3.98
C PHE A 46 10.70 5.45 3.22
N ARG A 47 12.00 5.21 3.18
CA ARG A 47 12.94 6.06 2.43
C ARG A 47 14.21 5.30 2.05
N GLY A 48 14.95 5.84 1.09
CA GLY A 48 16.23 5.31 0.63
C GLY A 48 16.08 3.97 -0.05
N ASP A 49 16.90 3.02 0.34
CA ASP A 49 16.89 1.66 -0.19
C ASP A 49 16.00 0.70 0.62
N ARG A 50 15.37 1.19 1.70
CA ARG A 50 14.49 0.41 2.56
C ARG A 50 13.02 0.49 2.17
N GLY A 51 12.63 1.56 1.48
CA GLY A 51 11.25 1.77 1.09
C GLY A 51 11.03 3.16 0.53
N LEU A 52 9.79 3.43 0.14
CA LEU A 52 9.37 4.76 -0.29
C LEU A 52 7.88 4.96 -0.03
N PHE A 53 7.46 6.20 -0.05
CA PHE A 53 6.07 6.58 0.11
C PHE A 53 5.71 7.55 -1.01
N LEU A 54 4.57 7.32 -1.65
CA LEU A 54 4.06 8.17 -2.72
C LEU A 54 2.85 8.94 -2.25
N VAL A 55 2.85 10.25 -2.49
CA VAL A 55 1.67 11.09 -2.44
C VAL A 55 1.23 11.35 -3.88
N VAL A 56 -0.04 11.13 -4.15
CA VAL A 56 -0.61 11.34 -5.48
C VAL A 56 -1.44 12.62 -5.44
N ALA A 57 -1.13 13.54 -6.35
CA ALA A 57 -1.78 14.85 -6.37
C ALA A 57 -1.95 15.35 -7.80
N ASP A 58 -2.90 16.26 -7.97
CA ASP A 58 -3.08 17.05 -9.18
C ASP A 58 -2.94 18.53 -8.75
N GLY A 59 -1.77 19.12 -9.04
CA GLY A 59 -1.44 20.43 -8.48
C GLY A 59 -1.41 20.38 -6.96
N ASP A 60 -2.23 21.21 -6.32
CA ASP A 60 -2.35 21.26 -4.87
C ASP A 60 -3.42 20.30 -4.31
N GLU A 61 -4.17 19.64 -5.19
CA GLU A 61 -5.22 18.70 -4.78
C GLU A 61 -4.62 17.33 -4.47
N LEU A 62 -4.69 16.91 -3.23
CA LEU A 62 -4.26 15.57 -2.81
C LEU A 62 -5.33 14.55 -3.22
N LEU A 63 -4.90 13.45 -3.82
CA LEU A 63 -5.81 12.43 -4.35
C LEU A 63 -5.68 11.08 -3.63
N GLY A 64 -4.49 10.72 -3.20
CA GLY A 64 -4.26 9.43 -2.56
C GLY A 64 -2.80 9.20 -2.21
N CYS A 65 -2.50 8.01 -1.72
CA CYS A 65 -1.15 7.65 -1.32
C CYS A 65 -0.94 6.14 -1.33
N GLY A 66 0.31 5.73 -1.18
CA GLY A 66 0.68 4.34 -0.99
C GLY A 66 2.18 4.23 -0.76
N GLY A 67 2.60 3.17 -0.08
CA GLY A 67 4.00 2.95 0.21
C GLY A 67 4.42 1.52 -0.03
N ILE A 68 5.73 1.34 -0.16
CA ILE A 68 6.35 0.02 -0.17
C ILE A 68 7.53 0.02 0.78
N ARG A 69 7.80 -1.13 1.38
CA ARG A 69 8.97 -1.32 2.23
C ARG A 69 9.56 -2.71 2.02
N ARG A 70 10.88 -2.79 2.11
CA ARG A 70 11.55 -4.09 2.08
C ARG A 70 11.31 -4.81 3.40
N ILE A 71 10.99 -6.10 3.30
CA ILE A 71 10.88 -7.01 4.45
C ILE A 71 11.83 -8.18 4.21
N ASP A 72 11.79 -9.19 5.08
CA ASP A 72 12.65 -10.37 4.94
C ASP A 72 12.42 -11.06 3.60
N ASP A 73 13.49 -11.62 3.02
CA ASP A 73 13.40 -12.36 1.77
C ASP A 73 12.41 -13.51 1.89
N GLY A 74 11.70 -13.77 0.81
CA GLY A 74 10.79 -14.89 0.69
C GLY A 74 11.33 -15.96 -0.27
N PRO A 75 10.48 -16.92 -0.64
CA PRO A 75 10.91 -18.05 -1.52
C PRO A 75 11.45 -17.60 -2.88
N LEU A 76 11.01 -16.44 -3.40
CA LEU A 76 11.43 -15.95 -4.70
C LEU A 76 12.63 -14.98 -4.62
N GLY A 77 13.03 -14.55 -3.43
CA GLY A 77 14.11 -13.60 -3.21
C GLY A 77 13.64 -12.36 -2.44
N ALA A 78 14.12 -11.18 -2.82
CA ALA A 78 13.80 -9.92 -2.14
C ALA A 78 12.30 -9.64 -2.16
N ARG A 79 11.73 -9.45 -0.98
CA ARG A 79 10.30 -9.29 -0.80
C ARG A 79 10.01 -7.89 -0.29
N TRP A 80 9.07 -7.21 -0.97
CA TRP A 80 8.63 -5.86 -0.61
C TRP A 80 7.15 -5.88 -0.29
N GLU A 81 6.74 -5.10 0.70
CA GLU A 81 5.37 -5.06 1.17
C GLU A 81 4.70 -3.74 0.80
N ILE A 82 3.51 -3.82 0.22
CA ILE A 82 2.66 -2.65 -0.06
C ILE A 82 1.91 -2.29 1.21
N LYS A 83 1.94 -1.00 1.56
CA LYS A 83 1.28 -0.47 2.76
C LYS A 83 0.53 0.82 2.44
N HIS A 84 -0.54 1.06 3.17
CA HIS A 84 -1.25 2.35 3.21
C HIS A 84 -1.76 2.84 1.85
N LEU A 85 -2.17 1.92 0.99
CA LEU A 85 -2.80 2.26 -0.29
C LEU A 85 -4.17 2.89 -0.01
N TYR A 86 -4.33 4.15 -0.40
CA TYR A 86 -5.52 4.93 -0.10
C TYR A 86 -5.83 5.89 -1.23
N VAL A 87 -7.11 5.98 -1.60
CA VAL A 87 -7.62 6.97 -2.56
C VAL A 87 -8.74 7.73 -1.87
N ARG A 88 -8.66 9.05 -1.87
CA ARG A 88 -9.71 9.91 -1.33
C ARG A 88 -11.04 9.61 -2.02
N GLU A 89 -12.13 9.69 -1.28
CA GLU A 89 -13.47 9.40 -1.81
C GLU A 89 -13.80 10.24 -3.04
N ALA A 90 -13.49 11.54 -3.00
CA ALA A 90 -13.72 12.46 -4.12
C ALA A 90 -12.93 12.12 -5.38
N ALA A 91 -11.85 11.34 -5.25
CA ALA A 91 -10.98 10.94 -6.36
C ALA A 91 -11.25 9.52 -6.87
N ARG A 92 -12.16 8.80 -6.24
CA ARG A 92 -12.50 7.43 -6.65
C ARG A 92 -13.20 7.41 -8.01
N GLY A 93 -13.10 6.27 -8.71
CA GLY A 93 -13.66 6.12 -10.04
C GLY A 93 -12.77 6.60 -11.18
N ARG A 94 -11.55 7.07 -10.86
CA ARG A 94 -10.56 7.53 -11.84
C ARG A 94 -9.43 6.51 -12.05
N ARG A 95 -9.60 5.29 -11.57
CA ARG A 95 -8.58 4.21 -11.61
C ARG A 95 -7.28 4.57 -10.88
N LEU A 96 -7.33 5.48 -9.92
CA LEU A 96 -6.14 5.92 -9.19
C LEU A 96 -5.55 4.82 -8.31
N GLY A 97 -6.38 3.98 -7.69
CA GLY A 97 -5.90 2.84 -6.91
C GLY A 97 -5.01 1.92 -7.74
N ARG A 98 -5.45 1.61 -8.95
CA ARG A 98 -4.66 0.81 -9.89
C ARG A 98 -3.40 1.54 -10.31
N GLY A 99 -3.49 2.83 -10.59
CA GLY A 99 -2.34 3.65 -10.96
C GLY A 99 -1.27 3.69 -9.87
N ILE A 100 -1.70 3.86 -8.61
CA ILE A 100 -0.78 3.85 -7.47
C ILE A 100 -0.12 2.46 -7.33
N LEU A 101 -0.92 1.40 -7.43
CA LEU A 101 -0.41 0.03 -7.33
C LEU A 101 0.63 -0.26 -8.41
N GLU A 102 0.34 0.10 -9.65
CA GLU A 102 1.27 -0.09 -10.77
C GLU A 102 2.56 0.71 -10.60
N GLU A 103 2.47 1.95 -10.09
CA GLU A 103 3.65 2.77 -9.82
C GLU A 103 4.49 2.17 -8.69
N LEU A 104 3.86 1.67 -7.64
CA LEU A 104 4.58 0.98 -6.57
C LEU A 104 5.27 -0.29 -7.06
N GLU A 105 4.61 -1.05 -7.93
CA GLU A 105 5.20 -2.24 -8.55
C GLU A 105 6.43 -1.89 -9.38
N ARG A 106 6.34 -0.83 -10.16
CA ARG A 106 7.46 -0.35 -10.98
C ARG A 106 8.64 0.08 -10.10
N ARG A 107 8.37 0.82 -9.04
CA ARG A 107 9.40 1.25 -8.08
C ARG A 107 10.03 0.07 -7.37
N ALA A 108 9.24 -0.90 -6.95
CA ALA A 108 9.75 -2.12 -6.33
C ALA A 108 10.67 -2.89 -7.27
N ALA A 109 10.30 -3.01 -8.53
CA ALA A 109 11.13 -3.67 -9.54
C ALA A 109 12.47 -2.96 -9.72
N GLU A 110 12.48 -1.62 -9.72
CA GLU A 110 13.72 -0.84 -9.79
C GLU A 110 14.64 -1.09 -8.58
N HIS A 111 14.07 -1.39 -7.42
CA HIS A 111 14.82 -1.75 -6.22
C HIS A 111 15.21 -3.22 -6.15
N GLY A 112 14.93 -3.99 -7.19
CA GLY A 112 15.32 -5.40 -7.25
C GLY A 112 14.36 -6.36 -6.53
N ALA A 113 13.12 -5.94 -6.28
CA ALA A 113 12.14 -6.82 -5.66
C ALA A 113 11.88 -8.04 -6.55
N ALA A 114 11.82 -9.22 -5.95
CA ALA A 114 11.42 -10.46 -6.64
C ALA A 114 9.94 -10.74 -6.43
N GLU A 115 9.37 -10.23 -5.34
CA GLU A 115 7.98 -10.48 -4.97
C GLU A 115 7.42 -9.29 -4.21
N LEU A 116 6.17 -8.94 -4.50
CA LEU A 116 5.38 -8.00 -3.72
C LEU A 116 4.35 -8.76 -2.91
N VAL A 117 4.19 -8.35 -1.67
CA VAL A 117 3.20 -8.91 -0.75
C VAL A 117 2.38 -7.78 -0.12
N LEU A 118 1.22 -8.12 0.35
CA LEU A 118 0.39 -7.21 1.13
C LEU A 118 -0.60 -8.01 1.99
N ASP A 119 -1.07 -7.37 3.03
CA ASP A 119 -2.20 -7.88 3.80
C ASP A 119 -3.36 -6.89 3.74
N THR A 120 -4.57 -7.40 3.86
CA THR A 120 -5.78 -6.59 3.81
C THR A 120 -6.91 -7.26 4.59
N ASN A 121 -8.00 -6.52 4.79
CA ASN A 121 -9.20 -7.04 5.41
C ASN A 121 -10.25 -7.28 4.33
N ASP A 122 -10.89 -8.45 4.36
CA ASP A 122 -11.88 -8.83 3.37
C ASP A 122 -13.10 -7.90 3.36
N SER A 123 -13.32 -7.14 4.43
CA SER A 123 -14.37 -6.12 4.45
C SER A 123 -14.13 -5.00 3.44
N LEU A 124 -12.89 -4.84 2.97
CA LEU A 124 -12.51 -3.87 1.94
C LEU A 124 -12.66 -4.50 0.57
N GLU A 125 -13.90 -4.66 0.10
CA GLU A 125 -14.22 -5.38 -1.13
C GLU A 125 -13.57 -4.77 -2.37
N ALA A 126 -13.57 -3.45 -2.49
CA ALA A 126 -12.96 -2.74 -3.62
C ALA A 126 -11.45 -2.99 -3.69
N ALA A 127 -10.77 -2.95 -2.55
CA ALA A 127 -9.33 -3.22 -2.47
C ALA A 127 -9.03 -4.66 -2.87
N GLY A 128 -9.77 -5.63 -2.33
CA GLY A 128 -9.61 -7.04 -2.68
C GLY A 128 -9.81 -7.28 -4.17
N GLY A 129 -10.84 -6.67 -4.76
CA GLY A 129 -11.09 -6.75 -6.20
C GLY A 129 -9.94 -6.17 -7.01
N LEU A 130 -9.37 -5.06 -6.58
CA LEU A 130 -8.20 -4.46 -7.23
C LEU A 130 -7.00 -5.41 -7.22
N TYR A 131 -6.68 -5.99 -6.07
CA TYR A 131 -5.53 -6.88 -5.95
C TYR A 131 -5.69 -8.12 -6.82
N ARG A 132 -6.83 -8.79 -6.74
CA ARG A 132 -7.10 -9.98 -7.57
C ARG A 132 -7.04 -9.67 -9.06
N SER A 133 -7.64 -8.57 -9.50
CA SER A 133 -7.61 -8.16 -10.91
C SER A 133 -6.24 -7.69 -11.39
N SER A 134 -5.34 -7.39 -10.45
CA SER A 134 -3.96 -6.98 -10.74
C SER A 134 -2.96 -8.14 -10.71
N GLY A 135 -3.44 -9.37 -10.55
CA GLY A 135 -2.59 -10.57 -10.59
C GLY A 135 -2.07 -11.04 -9.24
N TYR A 136 -2.56 -10.48 -8.14
CA TYR A 136 -2.22 -10.95 -6.80
C TYR A 136 -3.01 -12.21 -6.48
N VAL A 137 -2.36 -13.17 -5.83
CA VAL A 137 -2.98 -14.41 -5.38
C VAL A 137 -2.89 -14.52 -3.86
N THR A 138 -3.85 -15.19 -3.25
CA THR A 138 -3.85 -15.41 -1.81
C THR A 138 -2.72 -16.34 -1.41
N VAL A 139 -2.06 -16.00 -0.30
CA VAL A 139 -0.96 -16.80 0.27
C VAL A 139 -1.18 -16.96 1.77
N GLU A 140 -0.39 -17.85 2.39
CA GLU A 140 -0.39 -17.98 3.85
C GLU A 140 0.10 -16.69 4.49
N PRO A 141 -0.39 -16.37 5.71
CA PRO A 141 0.07 -15.19 6.43
C PRO A 141 1.58 -15.19 6.61
N TYR A 142 2.21 -14.06 6.26
CA TYR A 142 3.64 -13.85 6.47
C TYR A 142 3.90 -12.96 7.70
N ASN A 143 2.84 -12.51 8.38
CA ASN A 143 2.93 -11.71 9.61
C ASN A 143 1.70 -11.99 10.48
N ASP A 144 1.70 -11.40 11.68
CA ASP A 144 0.63 -11.52 12.67
C ASP A 144 -0.25 -10.26 12.74
N ASN A 145 -0.43 -9.56 11.62
CA ASN A 145 -1.21 -8.31 11.61
C ASN A 145 -2.66 -8.58 12.04
N PRO A 146 -3.11 -8.07 13.21
CA PRO A 146 -4.46 -8.33 13.72
C PRO A 146 -5.55 -7.63 12.89
N ASN A 147 -5.18 -6.66 12.06
CA ASN A 147 -6.11 -5.94 11.20
C ASN A 147 -6.41 -6.69 9.90
N ALA A 148 -5.66 -7.73 9.58
CA ALA A 148 -5.75 -8.44 8.30
C ALA A 148 -6.56 -9.72 8.41
N THR A 149 -7.22 -10.09 7.30
CA THR A 149 -7.90 -11.37 7.15
C THR A 149 -7.44 -12.12 5.90
N THR A 150 -6.72 -11.45 5.00
CA THR A 150 -6.20 -12.07 3.77
C THR A 150 -4.83 -11.51 3.44
N TRP A 151 -3.95 -12.39 2.98
CA TRP A 151 -2.59 -12.07 2.53
C TRP A 151 -2.46 -12.40 1.05
N TYR A 152 -1.81 -11.51 0.30
CA TYR A 152 -1.64 -11.62 -1.14
C TYR A 152 -0.17 -11.50 -1.53
N ALA A 153 0.18 -12.13 -2.65
CA ALA A 153 1.52 -12.01 -3.24
C ALA A 153 1.44 -11.98 -4.76
N LYS A 154 2.44 -11.34 -5.36
CA LYS A 154 2.60 -11.28 -6.81
C LYS A 154 4.09 -11.29 -7.13
N PRO A 155 4.56 -12.19 -8.03
CA PRO A 155 5.94 -12.13 -8.52
C PRO A 155 6.17 -10.82 -9.27
N VAL A 156 7.37 -10.28 -9.14
CA VAL A 156 7.78 -9.05 -9.85
C VAL A 156 8.68 -9.44 -11.01
N ALA A 157 8.33 -8.99 -12.21
CA ALA A 157 9.17 -9.21 -13.38
C ALA A 157 10.48 -8.41 -13.25
N PRO A 158 11.64 -8.99 -13.58
CA PRO A 158 12.89 -8.24 -13.54
C PRO A 158 12.85 -7.02 -14.46
N VAL A 159 13.53 -5.96 -14.04
CA VAL A 159 13.72 -4.78 -14.88
C VAL A 159 14.70 -5.15 -15.99
N ALA A 160 14.30 -4.90 -17.22
CA ALA A 160 15.12 -5.20 -18.39
C ALA A 160 16.29 -4.20 -18.54
#